data_8ec112cf9bf69d9fa262c2791d049f72
#
_entry.id   8ec112cf9bf69d9fa262c2791d049f72
#
_cell.length_a   1.000
_cell.length_b   1.000
_cell.length_c   1.000
_cell.angle_alpha   90.00
_cell.angle_beta   90.00
_cell.angle_gamma   90.00
#
_symmetry.space_group_name_H-M   'P 1'
#
loop_
_entity.id
_entity.type
_entity.pdbx_description
1 polymer ?
#
loop_
_entity_poly.entity_id
_entity_poly.type
_entity_poly.pdbx_seq_one_letter_code
_entity_poly.pdbx_strand_id
1 'polypeptide(L)'
;GKFRPFELPEIIICSYQFAKSKAADVHAIPWDLVVIDEAHRLRNVYKPSNVIANTLKMALAGKHKLLLTATPLQNSLLELYGLVSFIDEHTFGDLKSFREQFANLNQEQVFQTLKARLKPVCHRTLRRQVTAYIPYTKRLPLVEEFTPEESEDRLYHLVSEYLQRDNLQALPSSQRSLMTLVLRKLLASSTFAIAGALTSISTRLKRKLGKQKSGESLEEELDQ
;
A
#
# COMPACT_ATOMS: atom_id res chain seq x y z
N GLY A 1 -35.09 1.32 -13.75
CA GLY A 1 -34.14 0.34 -14.30
C GLY A 1 -32.85 0.30 -13.45
N LYS A 2 -32.14 -0.83 -13.39
CA LYS A 2 -30.85 -0.90 -12.71
C LYS A 2 -29.86 0.01 -13.45
N PHE A 3 -29.25 0.94 -12.76
CA PHE A 3 -28.19 1.79 -13.32
C PHE A 3 -26.98 0.92 -13.70
N ARG A 4 -26.55 0.97 -14.97
CA ARG A 4 -25.43 0.20 -15.52
C ARG A 4 -24.31 1.16 -15.93
N PRO A 5 -23.40 1.51 -15.03
CA PRO A 5 -22.45 2.60 -15.24
C PRO A 5 -21.45 2.34 -16.37
N PHE A 6 -21.21 1.08 -16.74
CA PHE A 6 -20.25 0.71 -17.78
C PHE A 6 -20.83 0.57 -19.19
N GLU A 7 -22.15 0.70 -19.36
CA GLU A 7 -22.82 0.62 -20.67
C GLU A 7 -22.99 1.99 -21.34
N LEU A 8 -22.41 3.04 -20.79
CA LEU A 8 -22.45 4.38 -21.35
C LEU A 8 -21.44 4.52 -22.51
N PRO A 9 -21.78 5.22 -23.60
CA PRO A 9 -20.87 5.48 -24.72
C PRO A 9 -19.89 6.63 -24.40
N GLU A 10 -19.25 6.56 -23.25
CA GLU A 10 -18.42 7.62 -22.69
C GLU A 10 -17.14 7.03 -22.08
N ILE A 11 -16.16 7.89 -21.79
CA ILE A 11 -14.99 7.50 -21.00
C ILE A 11 -15.43 7.28 -19.56
N ILE A 12 -15.24 6.07 -19.06
CA ILE A 12 -15.62 5.70 -17.70
C ILE A 12 -14.40 5.80 -16.80
N ILE A 13 -14.51 6.59 -15.74
CA ILE A 13 -13.48 6.71 -14.71
C ILE A 13 -14.01 6.13 -13.39
N CYS A 14 -13.29 5.20 -12.80
CA CYS A 14 -13.69 4.58 -11.54
C CYS A 14 -12.49 4.17 -10.67
N SER A 15 -12.75 3.92 -9.38
CA SER A 15 -11.72 3.41 -8.48
C SER A 15 -11.49 1.91 -8.64
N TYR A 16 -10.34 1.42 -8.20
CA TYR A 16 -10.03 -0.03 -8.14
C TYR A 16 -11.08 -0.83 -7.36
N GLN A 17 -11.52 -0.29 -6.22
CA GLN A 17 -12.52 -0.92 -5.37
C GLN A 17 -13.87 -1.03 -6.07
N PHE A 18 -14.29 0.03 -6.76
CA PHE A 18 -15.55 0.03 -7.51
C PHE A 18 -15.48 -0.97 -8.67
N ALA A 19 -14.42 -0.93 -9.48
CA ALA A 19 -14.21 -1.88 -10.57
C ALA A 19 -14.18 -3.34 -10.06
N LYS A 20 -13.51 -3.62 -8.93
CA LYS A 20 -13.53 -4.95 -8.30
C LYS A 20 -14.93 -5.35 -7.87
N SER A 21 -15.70 -4.44 -7.23
CA SER A 21 -17.06 -4.74 -6.77
C SER A 21 -18.05 -5.02 -7.92
N LYS A 22 -17.72 -4.55 -9.11
CA LYS A 22 -18.46 -4.68 -10.36
C LYS A 22 -17.75 -5.52 -11.42
N ALA A 23 -16.89 -6.45 -10.98
CA ALA A 23 -16.01 -7.22 -11.88
C ALA A 23 -16.77 -7.95 -13.00
N ALA A 24 -17.96 -8.47 -12.71
CA ALA A 24 -18.81 -9.13 -13.72
C ALA A 24 -19.28 -8.13 -14.78
N ASP A 25 -19.71 -6.95 -14.38
CA ASP A 25 -20.15 -5.89 -15.28
C ASP A 25 -18.95 -5.38 -16.11
N VAL A 26 -17.76 -5.19 -15.48
CA VAL A 26 -16.52 -4.81 -16.17
C VAL A 26 -16.11 -5.88 -17.21
N HIS A 27 -16.20 -7.16 -16.86
CA HIS A 27 -15.87 -8.26 -17.77
C HIS A 27 -16.77 -8.30 -19.01
N ALA A 28 -18.06 -8.01 -18.83
CA ALA A 28 -19.07 -8.08 -19.88
C ALA A 28 -18.91 -7.01 -20.99
N ILE A 29 -18.23 -5.91 -20.70
CA ILE A 29 -18.05 -4.81 -21.67
C ILE A 29 -16.88 -5.12 -22.62
N PRO A 30 -17.05 -4.94 -23.94
CA PRO A 30 -15.98 -5.08 -24.93
C PRO A 30 -15.12 -3.79 -24.99
N TRP A 31 -14.37 -3.52 -23.92
CA TRP A 31 -13.52 -2.33 -23.84
C TRP A 31 -12.50 -2.27 -24.99
N ASP A 32 -12.43 -1.13 -25.69
CA ASP A 32 -11.41 -0.86 -26.70
C ASP A 32 -10.04 -0.67 -26.04
N LEU A 33 -10.00 0.01 -24.91
CA LEU A 33 -8.80 0.24 -24.11
C LEU A 33 -9.16 0.41 -22.64
N VAL A 34 -8.37 -0.21 -21.77
CA VAL A 34 -8.42 -0.01 -20.32
C VAL A 34 -7.13 0.64 -19.87
N VAL A 35 -7.22 1.85 -19.33
CA VAL A 35 -6.09 2.57 -18.75
C VAL A 35 -6.12 2.40 -17.24
N ILE A 36 -5.01 1.95 -16.66
CA ILE A 36 -4.85 1.72 -15.23
C ILE A 36 -3.77 2.66 -14.72
N ASP A 37 -4.19 3.72 -14.04
CA ASP A 37 -3.28 4.66 -13.41
C ASP A 37 -2.83 4.16 -12.03
N GLU A 38 -1.63 4.56 -11.59
CA GLU A 38 -0.99 4.05 -10.37
C GLU A 38 -0.94 2.52 -10.30
N ALA A 39 -0.62 1.91 -11.44
CA ALA A 39 -0.65 0.46 -11.63
C ALA A 39 0.28 -0.33 -10.71
N HIS A 40 1.24 0.34 -10.02
CA HIS A 40 2.07 -0.28 -8.99
C HIS A 40 1.24 -0.97 -7.89
N ARG A 41 -0.03 -0.60 -7.70
CA ARG A 41 -0.97 -1.25 -6.78
C ARG A 41 -1.29 -2.70 -7.18
N LEU A 42 -1.08 -3.06 -8.45
CA LEU A 42 -1.33 -4.40 -9.00
C LEU A 42 -0.07 -5.28 -9.02
N ARG A 43 1.11 -4.74 -8.69
CA ARG A 43 2.41 -5.43 -8.80
C ARG A 43 2.48 -6.78 -8.07
N ASN A 44 1.70 -6.95 -7.00
CA ASN A 44 1.62 -8.20 -6.24
C ASN A 44 0.49 -9.13 -6.70
N VAL A 45 0.03 -9.04 -7.95
CA VAL A 45 -1.05 -9.87 -8.48
C VAL A 45 -0.74 -11.37 -8.43
N TYR A 46 0.54 -11.75 -8.44
CA TYR A 46 0.98 -13.14 -8.29
C TYR A 46 0.74 -13.71 -6.88
N LYS A 47 0.37 -12.87 -5.91
CA LYS A 47 0.00 -13.29 -4.55
C LYS A 47 -1.51 -13.52 -4.47
N PRO A 48 -1.98 -14.71 -4.06
CA PRO A 48 -3.43 -14.97 -3.91
C PRO A 48 -4.13 -14.01 -2.93
N SER A 49 -3.39 -13.48 -1.96
CA SER A 49 -3.92 -12.52 -0.98
C SER A 49 -4.27 -11.15 -1.57
N ASN A 50 -3.75 -10.80 -2.76
CA ASN A 50 -4.13 -9.57 -3.44
C ASN A 50 -5.43 -9.76 -4.23
N VAL A 51 -6.55 -9.82 -3.51
CA VAL A 51 -7.87 -10.07 -4.08
C VAL A 51 -8.26 -9.03 -5.12
N ILE A 52 -7.94 -7.75 -4.92
CA ILE A 52 -8.28 -6.68 -5.87
C ILE A 52 -7.57 -6.93 -7.21
N ALA A 53 -6.26 -7.13 -7.18
CA ALA A 53 -5.48 -7.31 -8.40
C ALA A 53 -5.88 -8.60 -9.15
N ASN A 54 -6.10 -9.70 -8.42
CA ASN A 54 -6.52 -10.96 -9.02
C ASN A 54 -7.91 -10.86 -9.65
N THR A 55 -8.87 -10.25 -8.97
CA THR A 55 -10.22 -10.04 -9.51
C THR A 55 -10.20 -9.19 -10.78
N LEU A 56 -9.45 -8.09 -10.78
CA LEU A 56 -9.34 -7.21 -11.94
C LEU A 56 -8.57 -7.87 -13.10
N LYS A 57 -7.54 -8.66 -12.82
CA LYS A 57 -6.83 -9.43 -13.85
C LYS A 57 -7.78 -10.36 -14.59
N MET A 58 -8.63 -11.07 -13.86
CA MET A 58 -9.64 -11.94 -14.46
C MET A 58 -10.70 -11.18 -15.24
N ALA A 59 -11.22 -10.07 -14.65
CA ALA A 59 -12.26 -9.25 -15.29
C ALA A 59 -11.77 -8.59 -16.59
N LEU A 60 -10.50 -8.27 -16.67
CA LEU A 60 -9.87 -7.59 -17.82
C LEU A 60 -9.07 -8.54 -18.72
N ALA A 61 -9.19 -9.85 -18.54
CA ALA A 61 -8.53 -10.83 -19.40
C ALA A 61 -8.94 -10.64 -20.87
N GLY A 62 -7.96 -10.68 -21.78
CA GLY A 62 -8.18 -10.49 -23.21
C GLY A 62 -8.50 -9.07 -23.67
N LYS A 63 -8.53 -8.07 -22.74
CA LYS A 63 -8.74 -6.65 -23.08
C LYS A 63 -7.40 -5.96 -23.33
N HIS A 64 -7.38 -4.95 -24.20
CA HIS A 64 -6.22 -4.08 -24.37
C HIS A 64 -6.02 -3.23 -23.12
N LYS A 65 -4.82 -3.26 -22.56
CA LYS A 65 -4.51 -2.58 -21.30
C LYS A 65 -3.28 -1.70 -21.44
N LEU A 66 -3.36 -0.51 -20.84
CA LEU A 66 -2.25 0.41 -20.65
C LEU A 66 -2.06 0.65 -19.15
N LEU A 67 -0.94 0.24 -18.60
CA LEU A 67 -0.59 0.45 -17.20
C LEU A 67 0.36 1.65 -17.08
N LEU A 68 -0.02 2.61 -16.25
CA LEU A 68 0.76 3.80 -15.95
C LEU A 68 1.28 3.73 -14.51
N THR A 69 2.58 3.88 -14.31
CA THR A 69 3.18 3.91 -12.98
C THR A 69 4.53 4.62 -12.98
N ALA A 70 4.81 5.36 -11.91
CA ALA A 70 6.13 5.95 -11.67
C ALA A 70 7.10 4.94 -11.02
N THR A 71 6.59 3.86 -10.41
CA THR A 71 7.37 2.91 -9.59
C THR A 71 7.02 1.45 -9.94
N PRO A 72 7.39 0.97 -11.15
CA PRO A 72 7.05 -0.38 -11.60
C PRO A 72 7.76 -1.46 -10.79
N LEU A 73 8.94 -1.15 -10.24
CA LEU A 73 9.79 -2.04 -9.47
C LEU A 73 10.26 -1.29 -8.23
N GLN A 74 9.95 -1.81 -7.05
CA GLN A 74 10.33 -1.18 -5.78
C GLN A 74 11.15 -2.12 -4.88
N ASN A 75 10.66 -3.34 -4.66
CA ASN A 75 11.26 -4.26 -3.69
C ASN A 75 11.80 -5.54 -4.31
N SER A 76 11.20 -6.03 -5.38
CA SER A 76 11.63 -7.29 -5.99
C SER A 76 11.26 -7.38 -7.47
N LEU A 77 12.00 -8.20 -8.20
CA LEU A 77 11.74 -8.48 -9.61
C LEU A 77 10.36 -9.12 -9.84
N LEU A 78 9.80 -9.79 -8.83
CA LEU A 78 8.46 -10.36 -8.89
C LEU A 78 7.36 -9.31 -9.04
N GLU A 79 7.59 -8.07 -8.61
CA GLU A 79 6.66 -6.96 -8.83
C GLU A 79 6.55 -6.62 -10.32
N LEU A 80 7.67 -6.65 -11.04
CA LEU A 80 7.71 -6.46 -12.48
C LEU A 80 7.00 -7.62 -13.20
N TYR A 81 7.27 -8.87 -12.78
CA TYR A 81 6.53 -10.03 -13.24
C TYR A 81 5.01 -9.84 -13.08
N GLY A 82 4.58 -9.40 -11.91
CA GLY A 82 3.16 -9.17 -11.63
C GLY A 82 2.53 -8.16 -12.59
N LEU A 83 3.17 -7.02 -12.82
CA LEU A 83 2.66 -6.00 -13.73
C LEU A 83 2.64 -6.48 -15.19
N VAL A 84 3.70 -7.12 -15.65
CA VAL A 84 3.78 -7.65 -17.02
C VAL A 84 2.76 -8.76 -17.23
N SER A 85 2.58 -9.66 -16.26
CA SER A 85 1.58 -10.72 -16.34
C SER A 85 0.13 -10.20 -16.36
N PHE A 86 -0.09 -9.00 -15.86
CA PHE A 86 -1.39 -8.34 -15.94
C PHE A 86 -1.69 -7.84 -17.36
N ILE A 87 -0.66 -7.43 -18.11
CA ILE A 87 -0.79 -7.01 -19.50
C ILE A 87 -0.88 -8.23 -20.42
N ASP A 88 0.11 -9.13 -20.30
CA ASP A 88 0.28 -10.31 -21.12
C ASP A 88 0.93 -11.44 -20.33
N GLU A 89 0.21 -12.55 -20.16
CA GLU A 89 0.68 -13.73 -19.42
C GLU A 89 1.79 -14.49 -20.14
N HIS A 90 1.91 -14.34 -21.47
CA HIS A 90 2.86 -15.08 -22.27
C HIS A 90 4.25 -14.47 -22.27
N THR A 91 4.41 -13.19 -21.94
CA THR A 91 5.71 -12.50 -21.96
C THR A 91 6.75 -13.19 -21.08
N PHE A 92 6.36 -13.61 -19.88
CA PHE A 92 7.25 -14.26 -18.92
C PHE A 92 6.87 -15.70 -18.57
N GLY A 93 5.71 -16.17 -19.01
CA GLY A 93 5.17 -17.47 -18.65
C GLY A 93 4.74 -17.55 -17.17
N ASP A 94 4.83 -18.74 -16.60
CA ASP A 94 4.47 -18.95 -15.19
C ASP A 94 5.52 -18.43 -14.21
N LEU A 95 5.11 -18.22 -12.96
CA LEU A 95 5.95 -17.67 -11.90
C LEU A 95 7.18 -18.51 -11.59
N LYS A 96 7.08 -19.83 -11.67
CA LYS A 96 8.19 -20.75 -11.37
C LYS A 96 9.26 -20.62 -12.43
N SER A 97 8.88 -20.71 -13.71
CA SER A 97 9.79 -20.51 -14.85
C SER A 97 10.47 -19.16 -14.83
N PHE A 98 9.73 -18.09 -14.49
CA PHE A 98 10.30 -16.76 -14.34
C PHE A 98 11.37 -16.69 -13.24
N ARG A 99 11.08 -17.28 -12.07
CA ARG A 99 12.03 -17.30 -10.94
C ARG A 99 13.31 -18.06 -11.32
N GLU A 100 13.19 -19.20 -11.96
CA GLU A 100 14.33 -20.01 -12.38
C GLU A 100 15.18 -19.29 -13.43
N GLN A 101 14.54 -18.68 -14.41
CA GLN A 101 15.22 -18.00 -15.51
C GLN A 101 15.93 -16.72 -15.07
N PHE A 102 15.35 -15.96 -14.15
CA PHE A 102 15.86 -14.65 -13.73
C PHE A 102 16.42 -14.64 -12.31
N ALA A 103 16.78 -15.79 -11.74
CA ALA A 103 17.38 -15.90 -10.41
C ALA A 103 18.69 -15.12 -10.27
N ASN A 104 19.51 -15.10 -11.34
CA ASN A 104 20.85 -14.51 -11.33
C ASN A 104 20.98 -13.33 -12.30
N LEU A 105 20.35 -12.20 -11.96
CA LEU A 105 20.44 -10.96 -12.76
C LEU A 105 21.85 -10.36 -12.87
N ASN A 106 22.79 -10.81 -12.05
CA ASN A 106 24.19 -10.38 -12.14
C ASN A 106 24.90 -10.92 -13.37
N GLN A 107 24.35 -11.93 -14.03
CA GLN A 107 24.84 -12.40 -15.31
C GLN A 107 24.33 -11.52 -16.43
N GLU A 108 25.22 -10.95 -17.22
CA GLU A 108 24.89 -10.03 -18.32
C GLU A 108 23.88 -10.62 -19.31
N GLN A 109 24.02 -11.90 -19.66
CA GLN A 109 23.09 -12.57 -20.56
C GLN A 109 21.66 -12.61 -20.02
N VAL A 110 21.51 -12.89 -18.72
CA VAL A 110 20.18 -12.95 -18.05
C VAL A 110 19.55 -11.56 -18.05
N PHE A 111 20.33 -10.54 -17.75
CA PHE A 111 19.86 -9.15 -17.77
C PHE A 111 19.45 -8.70 -19.18
N GLN A 112 20.23 -9.01 -20.20
CA GLN A 112 19.91 -8.68 -21.60
C GLN A 112 18.66 -9.43 -22.08
N THR A 113 18.47 -10.68 -21.68
CA THR A 113 17.26 -11.45 -21.98
C THR A 113 16.02 -10.80 -21.35
N LEU A 114 16.09 -10.40 -20.09
CA LEU A 114 15.00 -9.69 -19.41
C LEU A 114 14.66 -8.37 -20.13
N LYS A 115 15.67 -7.59 -20.46
CA LYS A 115 15.52 -6.33 -21.19
C LYS A 115 14.88 -6.50 -22.55
N ALA A 116 15.30 -7.54 -23.30
CA ALA A 116 14.72 -7.85 -24.61
C ALA A 116 13.24 -8.21 -24.52
N ARG A 117 12.84 -9.00 -23.51
CA ARG A 117 11.43 -9.36 -23.27
C ARG A 117 10.57 -8.21 -22.82
N LEU A 118 11.14 -7.24 -22.07
CA LEU A 118 10.41 -6.06 -21.63
C LEU A 118 10.21 -5.03 -22.73
N LYS A 119 11.12 -4.95 -23.70
CA LYS A 119 11.12 -3.92 -24.75
C LYS A 119 9.78 -3.77 -25.47
N PRO A 120 9.06 -4.84 -25.88
CA PRO A 120 7.78 -4.71 -26.57
C PRO A 120 6.60 -4.31 -25.66
N VAL A 121 6.69 -4.50 -24.34
CA VAL A 121 5.58 -4.33 -23.41
C VAL A 121 5.79 -3.18 -22.41
N CYS A 122 7.01 -2.61 -22.35
CA CYS A 122 7.36 -1.59 -21.37
C CYS A 122 8.09 -0.42 -22.00
N HIS A 123 7.57 0.78 -21.78
CA HIS A 123 8.24 2.03 -22.15
C HIS A 123 8.57 2.84 -20.90
N ARG A 124 9.82 3.28 -20.77
CA ARG A 124 10.27 4.11 -19.65
C ARG A 124 10.64 5.51 -20.13
N THR A 125 9.92 6.51 -19.65
CA THR A 125 10.22 7.92 -19.86
C THR A 125 10.89 8.49 -18.63
N LEU A 126 12.08 9.05 -18.78
CA LEU A 126 12.77 9.75 -17.70
C LEU A 126 12.41 11.23 -17.73
N ARG A 127 12.24 11.84 -16.55
CA ARG A 127 11.93 13.26 -16.41
C ARG A 127 12.89 14.15 -17.22
N ARG A 128 14.19 13.81 -17.23
CA ARG A 128 15.23 14.53 -18.02
C ARG A 128 14.99 14.50 -19.53
N GLN A 129 14.27 13.50 -20.05
CA GLN A 129 14.00 13.37 -21.50
C GLN A 129 12.86 14.27 -21.96
N VAL A 130 12.02 14.73 -21.06
CA VAL A 130 10.84 15.55 -21.35
C VAL A 130 10.96 16.99 -20.85
N THR A 131 12.09 17.36 -20.25
CA THR A 131 12.35 18.74 -19.77
C THR A 131 12.28 19.79 -20.86
N ALA A 132 12.55 19.42 -22.13
CA ALA A 132 12.41 20.31 -23.27
C ALA A 132 10.94 20.65 -23.59
N TYR A 133 10.01 19.81 -23.20
CA TYR A 133 8.57 19.95 -23.47
C TYR A 133 7.77 20.40 -22.26
N ILE A 134 8.24 20.03 -21.06
CA ILE A 134 7.56 20.33 -19.79
C ILE A 134 8.58 20.98 -18.85
N PRO A 135 8.40 22.27 -18.51
CA PRO A 135 9.28 22.95 -17.55
C PRO A 135 9.01 22.42 -16.13
N TYR A 136 9.77 21.44 -15.69
CA TYR A 136 9.75 20.98 -14.31
C TYR A 136 10.48 21.95 -13.39
N THR A 137 9.89 22.24 -12.26
CA THR A 137 10.59 22.98 -11.19
C THR A 137 11.76 22.15 -10.64
N LYS A 138 12.87 22.82 -10.37
CA LYS A 138 14.03 22.19 -9.74
C LYS A 138 13.70 21.93 -8.26
N ARG A 139 13.74 20.67 -7.85
CA ARG A 139 13.59 20.32 -6.43
C ARG A 139 14.91 20.60 -5.72
N LEU A 140 14.88 21.50 -4.76
CA LEU A 140 15.98 21.76 -3.82
C LEU A 140 15.57 21.14 -2.48
N PRO A 141 16.18 20.05 -2.06
CA PRO A 141 15.94 19.51 -0.71
C PRO A 141 16.58 20.48 0.30
N LEU A 142 15.79 21.01 1.19
CA LEU A 142 16.24 21.77 2.34
C LEU A 142 16.03 20.90 3.59
N VAL A 143 17.06 20.77 4.39
CA VAL A 143 17.00 20.12 5.70
C VAL A 143 17.14 21.23 6.71
N GLU A 144 16.08 21.45 7.48
CA GLU A 144 16.12 22.35 8.64
C GLU A 144 16.17 21.51 9.90
N GLU A 145 17.21 21.71 10.70
CA GLU A 145 17.32 21.13 12.02
C GLU A 145 16.66 22.07 13.02
N PHE A 146 15.79 21.53 13.84
CA PHE A 146 15.17 22.26 14.92
C PHE A 146 15.40 21.54 16.25
N THR A 147 15.48 22.30 17.34
CA THR A 147 15.50 21.75 18.69
C THR A 147 14.07 21.79 19.22
N PRO A 148 13.46 20.63 19.55
CA PRO A 148 12.14 20.60 20.14
C PRO A 148 12.08 21.40 21.45
N GLU A 149 10.91 21.91 21.81
CA GLU A 149 10.69 22.44 23.14
C GLU A 149 10.82 21.32 24.20
N GLU A 150 11.24 21.67 25.39
CA GLU A 150 11.45 20.69 26.48
C GLU A 150 10.20 19.85 26.76
N SER A 151 9.01 20.46 26.64
CA SER A 151 7.71 19.78 26.78
C SER A 151 7.46 18.73 25.68
N GLU A 152 7.86 19.01 24.45
CA GLU A 152 7.73 18.11 23.31
C GLU A 152 8.71 16.94 23.42
N ASP A 153 9.94 17.23 23.77
CA ASP A 153 10.97 16.21 23.98
C ASP A 153 10.58 15.26 25.11
N ARG A 154 10.09 15.81 26.22
CA ARG A 154 9.54 15.01 27.33
C ARG A 154 8.37 14.13 26.89
N LEU A 155 7.44 14.65 26.10
CA LEU A 155 6.32 13.86 25.56
C LEU A 155 6.85 12.72 24.68
N TYR A 156 7.83 13.01 23.83
CA TYR A 156 8.46 12.01 22.96
C TYR A 156 9.06 10.86 23.78
N HIS A 157 9.81 11.18 24.83
CA HIS A 157 10.43 10.18 25.69
C HIS A 157 9.39 9.33 26.44
N LEU A 158 8.37 9.96 27.05
CA LEU A 158 7.32 9.25 27.77
C LEU A 158 6.51 8.30 26.88
N VAL A 159 6.13 8.74 25.69
CA VAL A 159 5.40 7.90 24.74
C VAL A 159 6.28 6.77 24.21
N SER A 160 7.55 7.07 23.91
CA SER A 160 8.51 6.06 23.42
C SER A 160 8.77 4.99 24.48
N GLU A 161 8.95 5.38 25.73
CA GLU A 161 9.10 4.45 26.87
C GLU A 161 7.85 3.58 27.05
N TYR A 162 6.65 4.21 27.01
CA TYR A 162 5.40 3.46 27.10
C TYR A 162 5.28 2.41 25.99
N LEU A 163 5.61 2.78 24.74
CA LEU A 163 5.50 1.87 23.59
C LEU A 163 6.53 0.72 23.60
N GLN A 164 7.60 0.83 24.40
CA GLN A 164 8.62 -0.21 24.56
C GLN A 164 8.25 -1.27 25.61
N ARG A 165 7.24 -1.01 26.45
CA ARG A 165 6.83 -1.95 27.50
C ARG A 165 6.30 -3.27 26.93
N ASP A 166 6.64 -4.38 27.57
CA ASP A 166 6.24 -5.71 27.10
C ASP A 166 4.72 -5.95 27.19
N ASN A 167 4.03 -5.32 28.15
CA ASN A 167 2.58 -5.42 28.34
C ASN A 167 1.86 -4.09 28.11
N LEU A 168 1.43 -3.85 26.88
CA LEU A 168 0.64 -2.67 26.51
C LEU A 168 -0.85 -2.93 26.70
N GLN A 169 -1.40 -2.57 27.84
CA GLN A 169 -2.82 -2.77 28.19
C GLN A 169 -3.80 -2.02 27.26
N ALA A 170 -3.35 -0.97 26.61
CA ALA A 170 -4.19 -0.15 25.74
C ALA A 170 -4.20 -0.58 24.27
N LEU A 171 -3.27 -1.45 23.85
CA LEU A 171 -3.15 -1.87 22.45
C LEU A 171 -3.48 -3.37 22.29
N PRO A 172 -4.22 -3.76 21.24
CA PRO A 172 -4.47 -5.17 20.94
C PRO A 172 -3.15 -5.89 20.65
N SER A 173 -2.97 -7.08 21.23
CA SER A 173 -1.74 -7.89 21.06
C SER A 173 -1.46 -8.24 19.59
N SER A 174 -2.50 -8.54 18.82
CA SER A 174 -2.40 -8.93 17.41
C SER A 174 -1.94 -7.82 16.46
N GLN A 175 -2.11 -6.55 16.86
CA GLN A 175 -1.75 -5.39 16.01
C GLN A 175 -0.71 -4.48 16.66
N ARG A 176 -0.10 -4.93 17.73
CA ARG A 176 0.80 -4.12 18.56
C ARG A 176 1.96 -3.50 17.78
N SER A 177 2.68 -4.28 16.97
CA SER A 177 3.85 -3.79 16.25
C SER A 177 3.48 -2.72 15.20
N LEU A 178 2.38 -2.91 14.50
CA LEU A 178 1.86 -1.94 13.54
C LEU A 178 1.40 -0.64 14.23
N MET A 179 0.64 -0.77 15.32
CA MET A 179 0.16 0.39 16.09
C MET A 179 1.32 1.18 16.71
N THR A 180 2.34 0.50 17.21
CA THR A 180 3.55 1.14 17.73
C THR A 180 4.27 1.94 16.63
N LEU A 181 4.40 1.37 15.41
CA LEU A 181 5.01 2.06 14.28
C LEU A 181 4.21 3.30 13.87
N VAL A 182 2.88 3.20 13.82
CA VAL A 182 1.99 4.32 13.47
C VAL A 182 2.08 5.43 14.53
N LEU A 183 2.02 5.10 15.81
CA LEU A 183 2.12 6.07 16.90
C LEU A 183 3.48 6.79 16.90
N ARG A 184 4.58 6.07 16.66
CA ARG A 184 5.91 6.68 16.51
C ARG A 184 5.99 7.65 15.33
N LYS A 185 5.38 7.28 14.18
CA LYS A 185 5.31 8.19 13.02
C LYS A 185 4.50 9.45 13.32
N LEU A 186 3.37 9.31 13.99
CA LEU A 186 2.55 10.45 14.39
C LEU A 186 3.30 11.36 15.35
N LEU A 187 3.96 10.79 16.35
CA LEU A 187 4.77 11.51 17.33
C LEU A 187 5.92 12.30 16.68
N ALA A 188 6.62 11.68 15.73
CA ALA A 188 7.70 12.32 14.97
C ALA A 188 7.19 13.37 13.97
N SER A 189 5.91 13.33 13.61
CA SER A 189 5.30 14.29 12.69
C SER A 189 4.88 15.58 13.38
N SER A 190 4.11 15.49 14.45
CA SER A 190 3.72 16.64 15.29
C SER A 190 3.00 16.18 16.55
N THR A 191 3.07 17.01 17.60
CA THR A 191 2.31 16.82 18.85
C THR A 191 0.80 16.84 18.62
N PHE A 192 0.31 17.64 17.68
CA PHE A 192 -1.10 17.66 17.26
C PHE A 192 -1.54 16.34 16.61
N ALA A 193 -0.71 15.76 15.77
CA ALA A 193 -1.04 14.53 15.07
C ALA A 193 -1.29 13.35 16.03
N ILE A 194 -0.56 13.28 17.15
CA ILE A 194 -0.68 12.21 18.14
C ILE A 194 -1.71 12.50 19.24
N ALA A 195 -2.09 13.75 19.46
CA ALA A 195 -2.94 14.16 20.60
C ALA A 195 -4.26 13.36 20.68
N GLY A 196 -4.96 13.21 19.57
CA GLY A 196 -6.21 12.42 19.51
C GLY A 196 -6.01 10.93 19.85
N ALA A 197 -4.91 10.35 19.36
CA ALA A 197 -4.57 8.95 19.66
C ALA A 197 -4.24 8.76 21.15
N LEU A 198 -3.46 9.67 21.75
CA LEU A 198 -3.13 9.62 23.18
C LEU A 198 -4.37 9.81 24.07
N THR A 199 -5.27 10.70 23.71
CA THR A 199 -6.55 10.89 24.40
C THR A 199 -7.37 9.62 24.39
N SER A 200 -7.50 8.97 23.24
CA SER A 200 -8.22 7.69 23.08
C SER A 200 -7.59 6.58 23.92
N ILE A 201 -6.26 6.48 23.94
CA ILE A 201 -5.50 5.52 24.75
C ILE A 201 -5.74 5.77 26.23
N SER A 202 -5.61 7.02 26.69
CA SER A 202 -5.84 7.42 28.08
C SER A 202 -7.26 7.08 28.56
N THR A 203 -8.27 7.41 27.76
CA THR A 203 -9.68 7.08 28.07
C THR A 203 -9.90 5.58 28.19
N ARG A 204 -9.31 4.80 27.29
CA ARG A 204 -9.40 3.32 27.35
C ARG A 204 -8.75 2.74 28.61
N LEU A 205 -7.58 3.25 28.98
CA LEU A 205 -6.88 2.83 30.20
C LEU A 205 -7.67 3.19 31.46
N LYS A 206 -8.20 4.41 31.56
CA LYS A 206 -9.06 4.84 32.68
C LYS A 206 -10.30 3.95 32.82
N ARG A 207 -10.95 3.59 31.71
CA ARG A 207 -12.11 2.68 31.72
C ARG A 207 -11.75 1.27 32.21
N LYS A 208 -10.57 0.75 31.83
CA LYS A 208 -10.10 -0.56 32.32
C LYS A 208 -9.83 -0.54 33.82
N LEU A 209 -9.15 0.51 34.33
CA LEU A 209 -8.89 0.70 35.75
C LEU A 209 -10.18 0.82 36.58
N GLY A 210 -11.18 1.55 36.06
CA GLY A 210 -12.50 1.65 36.74
C GLY A 210 -13.23 0.31 36.84
N LYS A 211 -13.11 -0.55 35.80
CA LYS A 211 -13.69 -1.90 35.82
C LYS A 211 -12.98 -2.85 36.78
N GLN A 212 -11.65 -2.78 36.91
CA GLN A 212 -10.89 -3.55 37.88
C GLN A 212 -11.28 -3.19 39.34
N LYS A 213 -11.33 -1.90 39.66
CA LYS A 213 -11.74 -1.42 40.97
C LYS A 213 -13.19 -1.85 41.35
N SER A 214 -14.09 -1.85 40.34
CA SER A 214 -15.47 -2.32 40.57
C SER A 214 -15.55 -3.85 40.78
N GLY A 215 -14.67 -4.63 40.15
CA GLY A 215 -14.57 -6.06 40.32
C GLY A 215 -14.00 -6.45 41.70
N GLU A 216 -12.93 -5.80 42.13
CA GLU A 216 -12.34 -5.99 43.45
C GLU A 216 -13.29 -5.58 44.59
N SER A 217 -14.07 -4.50 44.40
CA SER A 217 -15.09 -4.08 45.37
C SER A 217 -16.25 -5.06 45.51
N LEU A 218 -16.60 -5.80 44.44
CA LEU A 218 -17.65 -6.84 44.47
C LEU A 218 -17.15 -8.16 45.11
N GLU A 219 -15.87 -8.48 44.95
CA GLU A 219 -15.26 -9.62 45.62
C GLU A 219 -15.10 -9.40 47.13
N GLU A 220 -14.74 -8.18 47.56
CA GLU A 220 -14.68 -7.82 48.98
C GLU A 220 -16.06 -7.77 49.67
N GLU A 221 -17.15 -7.45 48.94
CA GLU A 221 -18.52 -7.48 49.46
C GLU A 221 -19.11 -8.92 49.53
N LEU A 222 -18.55 -9.86 48.77
CA LEU A 222 -19.01 -11.27 48.75
C LEU A 222 -18.31 -12.16 49.80
N ASP A 223 -17.20 -11.69 50.39
CA ASP A 223 -16.42 -12.38 51.43
C ASP A 223 -16.77 -11.90 52.87
N GLN A 224 -17.79 -11.05 53.06
CA GLN A 224 -18.40 -10.68 54.36
C GLN A 224 -19.77 -11.32 54.51
#